data_0679020bbb384f98f7c3808821206b7c
#
_entry.id   0679020bbb384f98f7c3808821206b7c
#
_cell.length_a   1.000
_cell.length_b   1.000
_cell.length_c   1.000
_cell.angle_alpha   90.00
_cell.angle_beta   90.00
_cell.angle_gamma   90.00
#
_symmetry.space_group_name_H-M   'P 1'
#
loop_
_entity.id
_entity.type
_entity.pdbx_description
1 polymer ?
#
loop_
_entity_poly.entity_id
_entity_poly.type
_entity_poly.pdbx_seq_one_letter_code
_entity_poly.pdbx_strand_id
1 'polypeptide(L)'
;MSRVLPEDVLLKIFVALEVPDLVRAGSVCSSWLHAYNCLWKLGSWIRPQTPSLIYTTKSSGASDTGFFSLQENKPYTLSLPDPPIRCRYLIGSAYGWIITADERSELHLVNPITGDQIALPSVTTIEQVKPIYDSNGAIHMYEYSRYTGVDGYLDPPSVFHLHKLRDYIFYKAFLSSDPSTGNYIIVLIHNPYWQISFARGGDKQWTWLPYHACYTDCVFKDELLYALLADGEIHAYNLNDPLVKPQVAMEGLKGCPPPKMYIAQAPCGDLLQIWKVPEYSEQDAEDVSDPDLDPSDDDEYFSVSEDG
;
A
#
# COMPACT_ATOMS: atom_id res chain seq x y z
N MET A 1 -34.33 29.24 -22.51
CA MET A 1 -34.13 28.94 -21.07
C MET A 1 -33.59 27.54 -20.97
N SER A 2 -32.30 27.36 -20.67
CA SER A 2 -31.70 26.07 -20.40
C SER A 2 -32.31 25.52 -19.09
N ARG A 3 -33.01 24.39 -19.16
CA ARG A 3 -33.50 23.70 -17.96
C ARG A 3 -32.28 23.12 -17.24
N VAL A 4 -31.85 23.83 -16.20
CA VAL A 4 -30.81 23.31 -15.32
C VAL A 4 -31.41 22.14 -14.52
N LEU A 5 -30.78 20.99 -14.56
CA LEU A 5 -31.18 19.84 -13.72
C LEU A 5 -30.97 20.19 -12.24
N PRO A 6 -31.89 19.82 -11.34
CA PRO A 6 -31.70 19.96 -9.91
C PRO A 6 -30.44 19.20 -9.44
N GLU A 7 -29.77 19.72 -8.42
CA GLU A 7 -28.49 19.17 -7.93
C GLU A 7 -28.63 17.72 -7.42
N ASP A 8 -29.72 17.41 -6.73
CA ASP A 8 -30.02 16.08 -6.25
C ASP A 8 -30.16 15.04 -7.37
N VAL A 9 -30.68 15.47 -8.53
CA VAL A 9 -30.77 14.62 -9.73
C VAL A 9 -29.40 14.44 -10.35
N LEU A 10 -28.58 15.49 -10.42
CA LEU A 10 -27.22 15.42 -10.92
C LEU A 10 -26.38 14.46 -10.07
N LEU A 11 -26.45 14.58 -8.75
CA LEU A 11 -25.72 13.68 -7.83
C LEU A 11 -26.11 12.21 -8.03
N LYS A 12 -27.42 11.92 -8.19
CA LYS A 12 -27.89 10.55 -8.48
C LYS A 12 -27.35 10.00 -9.79
N ILE A 13 -27.24 10.85 -10.82
CA ILE A 13 -26.68 10.45 -12.11
C ILE A 13 -25.18 10.22 -11.94
N PHE A 14 -24.47 11.13 -11.29
CA PHE A 14 -23.02 11.09 -11.16
C PHE A 14 -22.51 9.90 -10.36
N VAL A 15 -23.23 9.50 -9.31
CA VAL A 15 -22.93 8.27 -8.53
C VAL A 15 -22.91 7.01 -9.41
N ALA A 16 -23.68 7.02 -10.52
CA ALA A 16 -23.75 5.89 -11.44
C ALA A 16 -22.65 5.88 -12.51
N LEU A 17 -21.85 6.95 -12.64
CA LEU A 17 -20.81 7.08 -13.65
C LEU A 17 -19.50 6.42 -13.21
N GLU A 18 -18.72 5.95 -14.18
CA GLU A 18 -17.32 5.59 -13.99
C GLU A 18 -16.43 6.86 -13.95
N VAL A 19 -15.21 6.73 -13.41
CA VAL A 19 -14.28 7.86 -13.24
C VAL A 19 -14.12 8.71 -14.50
N PRO A 20 -13.82 8.14 -15.69
CA PRO A 20 -13.65 8.97 -16.90
C PRO A 20 -14.88 9.78 -17.28
N ASP A 21 -16.07 9.18 -17.18
CA ASP A 21 -17.33 9.85 -17.50
C ASP A 21 -17.70 10.89 -16.45
N LEU A 22 -17.41 10.61 -15.19
CA LEU A 22 -17.62 11.56 -14.08
C LEU A 22 -16.77 12.82 -14.26
N VAL A 23 -15.48 12.67 -14.60
CA VAL A 23 -14.58 13.82 -14.90
C VAL A 23 -15.09 14.63 -16.09
N ARG A 24 -15.55 13.96 -17.17
CA ARG A 24 -16.17 14.63 -18.33
C ARG A 24 -17.43 15.38 -17.94
N ALA A 25 -18.29 14.75 -17.13
CA ALA A 25 -19.51 15.37 -16.64
C ALA A 25 -19.21 16.65 -15.83
N GLY A 26 -18.19 16.62 -14.96
CA GLY A 26 -17.72 17.80 -14.22
C GLY A 26 -17.24 18.96 -15.11
N SER A 27 -16.86 18.67 -16.35
CA SER A 27 -16.37 19.69 -17.30
C SER A 27 -17.46 20.37 -18.12
N VAL A 28 -18.73 19.98 -18.00
CA VAL A 28 -19.82 20.46 -18.85
C VAL A 28 -20.20 21.91 -18.56
N CYS A 29 -20.41 22.27 -17.29
CA CYS A 29 -20.75 23.63 -16.85
C CYS A 29 -20.55 23.79 -15.33
N SER A 30 -20.66 25.02 -14.82
CA SER A 30 -20.44 25.36 -13.42
C SER A 30 -21.33 24.57 -12.43
N SER A 31 -22.59 24.33 -12.77
CA SER A 31 -23.51 23.57 -11.91
C SER A 31 -23.13 22.07 -11.87
N TRP A 32 -22.68 21.53 -12.99
CA TRP A 32 -22.18 20.15 -13.06
C TRP A 32 -20.83 20.01 -12.34
N LEU A 33 -19.95 21.01 -12.48
CA LEU A 33 -18.70 21.06 -11.73
C LEU A 33 -18.96 21.14 -10.22
N HIS A 34 -19.96 21.91 -9.80
CA HIS A 34 -20.36 21.98 -8.40
C HIS A 34 -20.82 20.62 -7.88
N ALA A 35 -21.72 19.95 -8.58
CA ALA A 35 -22.20 18.61 -8.23
C ALA A 35 -21.06 17.57 -8.20
N TYR A 36 -20.14 17.64 -9.17
CA TYR A 36 -18.91 16.82 -9.19
C TYR A 36 -18.08 17.02 -7.91
N ASN A 37 -17.80 18.27 -7.56
CA ASN A 37 -17.02 18.60 -6.36
C ASN A 37 -17.73 18.20 -5.06
N CYS A 38 -19.07 18.33 -5.01
CA CYS A 38 -19.87 17.89 -3.87
C CYS A 38 -19.78 16.36 -3.69
N LEU A 39 -19.83 15.61 -4.79
CA LEU A 39 -19.74 14.15 -4.74
C LEU A 39 -18.41 13.67 -4.13
N TRP A 40 -17.29 14.28 -4.55
CA TRP A 40 -15.97 13.96 -3.98
C TRP A 40 -15.85 14.35 -2.51
N LYS A 41 -16.33 15.55 -2.13
CA LYS A 41 -16.27 16.03 -0.73
C LYS A 41 -17.13 15.21 0.22
N LEU A 42 -18.26 14.68 -0.25
CA LEU A 42 -19.16 13.88 0.57
C LEU A 42 -18.70 12.43 0.75
N GLY A 43 -17.66 11.99 0.05
CA GLY A 43 -17.24 10.59 0.03
C GLY A 43 -18.38 9.64 -0.40
N SER A 44 -19.42 10.17 -1.06
CA SER A 44 -20.66 9.46 -1.37
C SER A 44 -20.57 8.57 -2.60
N TRP A 45 -19.38 8.49 -3.21
CA TRP A 45 -19.16 7.69 -4.40
C TRP A 45 -18.81 6.24 -4.03
N ILE A 46 -19.85 5.46 -3.73
CA ILE A 46 -19.73 4.12 -3.13
C ILE A 46 -19.71 3.01 -4.22
N ARG A 47 -19.93 3.36 -5.49
CA ARG A 47 -19.99 2.33 -6.55
C ARG A 47 -18.61 1.70 -6.75
N PRO A 48 -18.52 0.34 -6.75
CA PRO A 48 -17.30 -0.33 -7.17
C PRO A 48 -16.92 0.11 -8.59
N GLN A 49 -15.71 0.62 -8.74
CA GLN A 49 -15.19 1.06 -10.02
C GLN A 49 -14.45 -0.09 -10.71
N THR A 50 -14.50 -0.09 -12.05
CA THR A 50 -13.64 -0.98 -12.82
C THR A 50 -12.17 -0.67 -12.53
N PRO A 51 -11.33 -1.68 -12.25
CA PRO A 51 -9.90 -1.47 -12.02
C PRO A 51 -9.25 -0.68 -13.14
N SER A 52 -8.29 0.16 -12.79
CA SER A 52 -7.52 0.96 -13.73
C SER A 52 -6.03 0.76 -13.47
N LEU A 53 -5.19 0.95 -14.48
CA LEU A 53 -3.74 0.82 -14.34
C LEU A 53 -3.10 2.20 -14.31
N ILE A 54 -2.21 2.42 -13.36
CA ILE A 54 -1.32 3.58 -13.31
C ILE A 54 0.06 3.12 -13.75
N TYR A 55 0.67 3.84 -14.69
CA TYR A 55 1.96 3.46 -15.27
C TYR A 55 2.78 4.69 -15.70
N THR A 56 4.06 4.46 -15.93
CA THR A 56 4.97 5.43 -16.55
C THR A 56 5.53 4.85 -17.85
N THR A 57 5.79 5.70 -18.85
CA THR A 57 6.45 5.30 -20.09
C THR A 57 7.77 6.04 -20.24
N LYS A 58 8.72 5.45 -20.95
CA LYS A 58 10.02 6.11 -21.25
C LYS A 58 9.86 7.37 -22.12
N SER A 59 8.79 7.43 -22.91
CA SER A 59 8.47 8.52 -23.84
C SER A 59 7.64 9.64 -23.22
N SER A 60 7.05 9.43 -22.03
CA SER A 60 6.28 10.47 -21.33
C SER A 60 7.21 11.49 -20.72
N GLY A 61 6.75 12.73 -20.56
CA GLY A 61 7.42 13.76 -19.78
C GLY A 61 7.73 13.30 -18.34
N ALA A 62 8.66 13.96 -17.66
CA ALA A 62 9.07 13.56 -16.30
C ALA A 62 7.89 13.55 -15.30
N SER A 63 6.91 14.42 -15.51
CA SER A 63 5.72 14.60 -14.65
C SER A 63 4.50 13.79 -15.11
N ASP A 64 4.52 13.21 -16.32
CA ASP A 64 3.34 12.56 -16.89
C ASP A 64 3.12 11.18 -16.29
N THR A 65 1.90 10.96 -15.84
CA THR A 65 1.43 9.67 -15.31
C THR A 65 0.42 9.09 -16.28
N GLY A 66 0.69 7.89 -16.80
CA GLY A 66 -0.29 7.16 -17.60
C GLY A 66 -1.37 6.56 -16.70
N PHE A 67 -2.61 6.68 -17.13
CA PHE A 67 -3.77 6.05 -16.52
C PHE A 67 -4.52 5.29 -17.62
N PHE A 68 -4.69 3.99 -17.45
CA PHE A 68 -5.40 3.16 -18.42
C PHE A 68 -6.71 2.68 -17.80
N SER A 69 -7.83 3.11 -18.38
CA SER A 69 -9.16 2.62 -18.01
C SER A 69 -9.42 1.27 -18.68
N LEU A 70 -9.56 0.22 -17.91
CA LEU A 70 -9.92 -1.11 -18.42
C LEU A 70 -11.33 -1.14 -19.01
N GLN A 71 -12.24 -0.35 -18.46
CA GLN A 71 -13.61 -0.28 -18.96
C GLN A 71 -13.69 0.31 -20.37
N GLU A 72 -13.01 1.44 -20.61
CA GLU A 72 -13.02 2.11 -21.90
C GLU A 72 -11.96 1.57 -22.86
N ASN A 73 -11.04 0.75 -22.36
CA ASN A 73 -9.86 0.26 -23.09
C ASN A 73 -9.05 1.42 -23.70
N LYS A 74 -8.83 2.48 -22.89
CA LYS A 74 -8.17 3.71 -23.34
C LYS A 74 -7.14 4.23 -22.34
N PRO A 75 -6.02 4.78 -22.85
CA PRO A 75 -5.05 5.50 -22.03
C PRO A 75 -5.47 6.97 -21.84
N TYR A 76 -5.12 7.50 -20.69
CA TYR A 76 -5.22 8.91 -20.30
C TYR A 76 -3.89 9.37 -19.71
N THR A 77 -3.64 10.66 -19.72
CA THR A 77 -2.52 11.27 -19.02
C THR A 77 -3.04 12.06 -17.84
N LEU A 78 -2.46 11.83 -16.66
CA LEU A 78 -2.76 12.54 -15.43
C LEU A 78 -1.54 13.32 -14.98
N SER A 79 -1.77 14.44 -14.30
CA SER A 79 -0.73 15.19 -13.59
C SER A 79 -0.88 14.95 -12.11
N LEU A 80 0.11 14.32 -11.49
CA LEU A 80 0.16 14.14 -10.03
C LEU A 80 0.83 15.36 -9.37
N PRO A 81 0.50 15.64 -8.09
CA PRO A 81 1.24 16.63 -7.30
C PRO A 81 2.69 16.18 -7.12
N ASP A 82 3.57 17.15 -6.83
CA ASP A 82 4.99 16.86 -6.56
C ASP A 82 5.16 15.93 -5.34
N PRO A 83 6.16 15.03 -5.38
CA PRO A 83 7.05 14.70 -6.49
C PRO A 83 6.34 13.87 -7.58
N PRO A 84 6.85 13.86 -8.83
CA PRO A 84 6.26 13.10 -9.93
C PRO A 84 6.27 11.59 -9.64
N ILE A 85 5.41 10.84 -10.34
CA ILE A 85 5.24 9.39 -10.12
C ILE A 85 6.55 8.60 -10.18
N ARG A 86 7.49 9.02 -11.01
CA ARG A 86 8.80 8.36 -11.17
C ARG A 86 9.70 8.46 -9.95
N CYS A 87 9.50 9.51 -9.15
CA CYS A 87 10.21 9.73 -7.89
C CYS A 87 9.51 9.07 -6.69
N ARG A 88 8.37 8.39 -6.93
CA ARG A 88 7.59 7.73 -5.90
C ARG A 88 7.79 6.22 -5.93
N TYR A 89 7.89 5.61 -4.77
CA TYR A 89 7.82 4.17 -4.57
C TYR A 89 6.38 3.80 -4.23
N LEU A 90 5.74 2.99 -5.08
CA LEU A 90 4.34 2.57 -4.92
C LEU A 90 4.26 1.38 -3.97
N ILE A 91 3.45 1.50 -2.91
CA ILE A 91 3.36 0.49 -1.85
C ILE A 91 1.97 -0.18 -1.84
N GLY A 92 0.94 0.53 -2.28
CA GLY A 92 -0.43 0.02 -2.30
C GLY A 92 -1.40 0.97 -2.97
N SER A 93 -2.65 0.52 -3.11
CA SER A 93 -3.75 1.36 -3.59
C SER A 93 -5.09 0.84 -3.07
N ALA A 94 -5.98 1.75 -2.69
CA ALA A 94 -7.35 1.45 -2.33
C ALA A 94 -8.23 2.72 -2.43
N TYR A 95 -9.52 2.55 -2.65
CA TYR A 95 -10.52 3.64 -2.68
C TYR A 95 -10.18 4.78 -3.65
N GLY A 96 -9.49 4.49 -4.77
CA GLY A 96 -9.04 5.51 -5.73
C GLY A 96 -7.81 6.29 -5.30
N TRP A 97 -7.19 5.96 -4.17
CA TRP A 97 -5.93 6.52 -3.70
C TRP A 97 -4.77 5.56 -3.92
N ILE A 98 -3.59 6.11 -4.22
CA ILE A 98 -2.32 5.39 -4.21
C ILE A 98 -1.54 5.73 -2.95
N ILE A 99 -0.85 4.74 -2.42
CA ILE A 99 0.00 4.86 -1.23
C ILE A 99 1.43 4.84 -1.70
N THR A 100 2.18 5.89 -1.42
CA THR A 100 3.52 6.08 -2.00
C THR A 100 4.52 6.56 -0.96
N ALA A 101 5.82 6.28 -1.19
CA ALA A 101 6.92 6.92 -0.48
C ALA A 101 7.73 7.78 -1.46
N ASP A 102 8.14 8.98 -1.02
CA ASP A 102 8.97 9.90 -1.78
C ASP A 102 10.48 9.57 -1.70
N GLU A 103 11.34 10.43 -2.23
CA GLU A 103 12.81 10.27 -2.21
C GLU A 103 13.42 10.42 -0.81
N ARG A 104 12.65 10.91 0.16
CA ARG A 104 13.05 10.95 1.57
C ARG A 104 12.47 9.80 2.38
N SER A 105 11.82 8.83 1.72
CA SER A 105 11.07 7.73 2.33
C SER A 105 9.86 8.19 3.15
N GLU A 106 9.40 9.44 2.96
CA GLU A 106 8.18 9.94 3.60
C GLU A 106 6.94 9.47 2.86
N LEU A 107 5.93 9.09 3.61
CA LEU A 107 4.74 8.43 3.09
C LEU A 107 3.61 9.42 2.77
N HIS A 108 2.95 9.19 1.64
CA HIS A 108 1.84 10.01 1.16
C HIS A 108 0.71 9.15 0.59
N LEU A 109 -0.52 9.58 0.84
CA LEU A 109 -1.68 9.19 0.06
C LEU A 109 -1.85 10.19 -1.07
N VAL A 110 -2.08 9.73 -2.29
CA VAL A 110 -2.28 10.58 -3.46
C VAL A 110 -3.51 10.11 -4.22
N ASN A 111 -4.46 11.00 -4.45
CA ASN A 111 -5.57 10.73 -5.35
C ASN A 111 -5.18 11.16 -6.77
N PRO A 112 -5.00 10.23 -7.71
CA PRO A 112 -4.52 10.56 -9.05
C PRO A 112 -5.55 11.31 -9.89
N ILE A 113 -6.82 11.31 -9.52
CA ILE A 113 -7.90 11.96 -10.25
C ILE A 113 -8.13 13.41 -9.78
N THR A 114 -8.15 13.63 -8.44
CA THR A 114 -8.36 14.96 -7.88
C THR A 114 -7.05 15.74 -7.72
N GLY A 115 -5.91 15.05 -7.66
CA GLY A 115 -4.62 15.64 -7.33
C GLY A 115 -4.43 15.91 -5.84
N ASP A 116 -5.36 15.45 -4.98
CA ASP A 116 -5.22 15.62 -3.54
C ASP A 116 -4.07 14.76 -3.02
N GLN A 117 -3.33 15.32 -2.05
CA GLN A 117 -2.24 14.63 -1.37
C GLN A 117 -2.37 14.79 0.14
N ILE A 118 -2.23 13.69 0.88
CA ILE A 118 -2.25 13.67 2.34
C ILE A 118 -0.90 13.11 2.80
N ALA A 119 -0.16 13.89 3.60
CA ALA A 119 1.05 13.41 4.25
C ALA A 119 0.67 12.48 5.41
N LEU A 120 1.34 11.33 5.48
CA LEU A 120 1.22 10.36 6.57
C LEU A 120 2.27 10.65 7.65
N PRO A 121 2.22 9.99 8.83
CA PRO A 121 3.26 10.13 9.82
C PRO A 121 4.65 9.86 9.24
N SER A 122 5.66 10.63 9.68
CA SER A 122 7.02 10.50 9.19
C SER A 122 7.57 9.08 9.39
N VAL A 123 8.37 8.60 8.44
CA VAL A 123 9.08 7.33 8.53
C VAL A 123 9.93 7.23 9.80
N THR A 124 10.42 8.37 10.33
CA THR A 124 11.20 8.44 11.58
C THR A 124 10.39 8.13 12.84
N THR A 125 9.09 7.98 12.73
CA THR A 125 8.21 7.55 13.84
C THR A 125 7.90 6.06 13.82
N ILE A 126 8.42 5.32 12.83
CA ILE A 126 8.46 3.86 12.86
C ILE A 126 9.53 3.44 13.87
N GLU A 127 9.21 2.52 14.77
CA GLU A 127 10.05 2.12 15.91
C GLU A 127 11.50 1.77 15.51
N GLN A 128 11.68 1.19 14.34
CA GLN A 128 12.97 0.72 13.84
C GLN A 128 13.80 1.79 13.14
N VAL A 129 13.28 3.00 12.92
CA VAL A 129 13.93 4.06 12.13
C VAL A 129 14.33 5.24 12.99
N LYS A 130 15.62 5.63 12.95
CA LYS A 130 16.10 6.83 13.59
C LYS A 130 16.77 7.77 12.58
N PRO A 131 16.48 9.08 12.63
CA PRO A 131 17.12 10.05 11.74
C PRO A 131 18.57 10.31 12.15
N ILE A 132 19.46 10.42 11.16
CA ILE A 132 20.82 10.93 11.31
C ILE A 132 20.87 12.33 10.70
N TYR A 133 21.28 13.32 11.50
CA TYR A 133 21.31 14.71 11.11
C TYR A 133 22.70 15.14 10.63
N ASP A 134 22.72 16.02 9.64
CA ASP A 134 23.94 16.70 9.20
C ASP A 134 24.31 17.88 10.13
N SER A 135 25.40 18.58 9.82
CA SER A 135 25.86 19.74 10.57
C SER A 135 24.90 20.94 10.56
N ASN A 136 23.94 20.96 9.63
CA ASN A 136 22.91 21.99 9.49
C ASN A 136 21.59 21.62 10.17
N GLY A 137 21.53 20.44 10.80
CA GLY A 137 20.32 19.93 11.44
C GLY A 137 19.28 19.33 10.47
N ALA A 138 19.64 19.07 9.22
CA ALA A 138 18.80 18.38 8.26
C ALA A 138 19.05 16.87 8.30
N ILE A 139 17.96 16.06 8.14
CA ILE A 139 18.10 14.61 8.04
C ILE A 139 18.78 14.29 6.71
N HIS A 140 19.91 13.58 6.75
CA HIS A 140 20.67 13.19 5.57
C HIS A 140 20.78 11.67 5.39
N MET A 141 20.59 10.89 6.46
CA MET A 141 20.55 9.42 6.45
C MET A 141 19.60 8.91 7.52
N TYR A 142 19.32 7.62 7.50
CA TYR A 142 18.56 6.91 8.51
C TYR A 142 19.39 5.76 9.09
N GLU A 143 19.33 5.61 10.42
CA GLU A 143 19.73 4.40 11.13
C GLU A 143 18.50 3.49 11.20
N TYR A 144 18.66 2.24 10.80
CA TYR A 144 17.62 1.23 10.79
C TYR A 144 18.03 0.05 11.67
N SER A 145 17.19 -0.31 12.64
CA SER A 145 17.42 -1.46 13.51
C SER A 145 16.53 -2.64 13.11
N ARG A 146 17.01 -3.87 13.34
CA ARG A 146 16.20 -5.09 13.18
C ARG A 146 15.44 -5.46 14.46
N TYR A 147 15.14 -4.47 15.28
CA TYR A 147 14.41 -4.69 16.53
C TYR A 147 12.99 -5.20 16.27
N THR A 148 12.62 -6.29 16.96
CA THR A 148 11.31 -6.96 16.82
C THR A 148 10.48 -6.91 18.11
N GLY A 149 10.97 -6.27 19.17
CA GLY A 149 10.31 -6.23 20.47
C GLY A 149 10.63 -7.42 21.38
N VAL A 150 11.41 -8.40 20.93
CA VAL A 150 11.91 -9.50 21.75
C VAL A 150 13.34 -9.20 22.16
N ASP A 151 13.66 -9.37 23.44
CA ASP A 151 15.04 -9.33 23.93
C ASP A 151 15.82 -10.50 23.32
N GLY A 152 16.84 -10.19 22.54
CA GLY A 152 17.67 -11.17 21.85
C GLY A 152 18.89 -10.51 21.21
N TYR A 153 19.66 -11.31 20.50
CA TYR A 153 20.80 -10.80 19.73
C TYR A 153 20.31 -9.82 18.67
N LEU A 154 20.73 -8.56 18.81
CA LEU A 154 20.44 -7.50 17.84
C LEU A 154 21.66 -7.33 16.96
N ASP A 155 21.49 -7.53 15.65
CA ASP A 155 22.47 -7.08 14.69
C ASP A 155 22.72 -5.58 14.85
N PRO A 156 23.95 -5.11 14.60
CA PRO A 156 24.21 -3.67 14.61
C PRO A 156 23.28 -2.96 13.61
N PRO A 157 22.81 -1.75 13.92
CA PRO A 157 21.93 -1.01 13.02
C PRO A 157 22.62 -0.78 11.67
N SER A 158 21.83 -0.85 10.60
CA SER A 158 22.27 -0.50 9.25
C SER A 158 21.99 0.96 8.97
N VAL A 159 22.82 1.61 8.14
CA VAL A 159 22.63 3.02 7.75
C VAL A 159 22.20 3.08 6.29
N PHE A 160 21.13 3.83 6.02
CA PHE A 160 20.53 3.99 4.70
C PHE A 160 20.53 5.46 4.25
N HIS A 161 20.81 5.70 2.96
CA HIS A 161 20.46 6.95 2.32
C HIS A 161 18.95 7.16 2.31
N LEU A 162 18.50 8.43 2.27
CA LEU A 162 17.08 8.80 2.38
C LEU A 162 16.18 8.00 1.41
N HIS A 163 16.57 7.91 0.13
CA HIS A 163 15.80 7.24 -0.91
C HIS A 163 15.92 5.71 -0.88
N LYS A 164 16.96 5.16 -0.26
CA LYS A 164 17.19 3.72 -0.22
C LYS A 164 16.39 3.03 0.88
N LEU A 165 16.08 3.74 1.97
CA LEU A 165 15.31 3.16 3.05
C LEU A 165 13.93 2.67 2.56
N ARG A 166 13.23 3.43 1.69
CA ARG A 166 11.90 3.05 1.18
C ARG A 166 11.91 1.75 0.40
N ASP A 167 12.99 1.48 -0.35
CA ASP A 167 13.12 0.26 -1.15
C ASP A 167 13.27 -0.99 -0.28
N TYR A 168 13.73 -0.81 0.96
CA TYR A 168 14.00 -1.88 1.92
C TYR A 168 12.89 -2.04 2.96
N ILE A 169 12.38 -0.94 3.52
CA ILE A 169 11.50 -0.99 4.70
C ILE A 169 10.05 -1.33 4.32
N PHE A 170 9.49 -0.77 3.24
CA PHE A 170 8.08 -0.92 2.92
C PHE A 170 7.80 -2.14 2.04
N TYR A 171 6.84 -2.95 2.46
CA TYR A 171 6.39 -4.12 1.70
C TYR A 171 5.01 -3.90 1.09
N LYS A 172 3.98 -3.64 1.89
CA LYS A 172 2.61 -3.38 1.45
C LYS A 172 1.93 -2.35 2.35
N ALA A 173 0.91 -1.68 1.82
CA ALA A 173 0.07 -0.77 2.58
C ALA A 173 -1.41 -0.95 2.23
N PHE A 174 -2.28 -0.76 3.23
CA PHE A 174 -3.72 -1.00 3.15
C PHE A 174 -4.49 0.14 3.81
N LEU A 175 -5.67 0.47 3.26
CA LEU A 175 -6.59 1.46 3.82
C LEU A 175 -7.88 0.79 4.29
N SER A 176 -8.43 1.27 5.40
CA SER A 176 -9.73 0.80 5.92
C SER A 176 -10.92 1.45 5.21
N SER A 177 -10.75 2.66 4.71
CA SER A 177 -11.82 3.47 4.10
C SER A 177 -11.23 4.60 3.26
N ASP A 178 -12.09 5.34 2.57
CA ASP A 178 -11.70 6.51 1.75
C ASP A 178 -11.07 7.61 2.61
N PRO A 179 -9.81 7.99 2.37
CA PRO A 179 -9.11 9.04 3.11
C PRO A 179 -9.74 10.43 3.01
N SER A 180 -10.53 10.72 1.97
CA SER A 180 -11.20 12.03 1.81
C SER A 180 -12.17 12.36 2.94
N THR A 181 -12.67 11.33 3.64
CA THR A 181 -13.56 11.50 4.80
C THR A 181 -12.82 11.95 6.08
N GLY A 182 -11.49 11.84 6.11
CA GLY A 182 -10.66 12.06 7.30
C GLY A 182 -10.73 10.93 8.34
N ASN A 183 -11.67 10.00 8.21
CA ASN A 183 -11.83 8.86 9.12
C ASN A 183 -11.37 7.57 8.45
N TYR A 184 -10.08 7.30 8.51
CA TYR A 184 -9.46 6.10 7.93
C TYR A 184 -8.34 5.59 8.83
N ILE A 185 -8.02 4.31 8.64
CA ILE A 185 -6.82 3.69 9.20
C ILE A 185 -5.95 3.25 8.03
N ILE A 186 -4.67 3.55 8.10
CA ILE A 186 -3.66 3.01 7.20
C ILE A 186 -2.81 1.99 7.93
N VAL A 187 -2.56 0.85 7.29
CA VAL A 187 -1.73 -0.23 7.80
C VAL A 187 -0.55 -0.42 6.87
N LEU A 188 0.64 -0.56 7.43
CA LEU A 188 1.86 -0.93 6.73
C LEU A 188 2.29 -2.34 7.14
N ILE A 189 2.61 -3.18 6.17
CA ILE A 189 3.51 -4.32 6.38
C ILE A 189 4.90 -3.83 6.01
N HIS A 190 5.84 -3.94 6.96
CA HIS A 190 7.19 -3.40 6.79
C HIS A 190 8.26 -4.29 7.42
N ASN A 191 9.50 -4.11 7.00
CA ASN A 191 10.65 -4.75 7.64
C ASN A 191 10.98 -4.11 9.01
N PRO A 192 11.63 -4.85 9.92
CA PRO A 192 12.14 -6.22 9.76
C PRO A 192 11.02 -7.27 9.89
N TYR A 193 11.17 -8.37 9.17
CA TYR A 193 10.32 -9.57 9.32
C TYR A 193 8.82 -9.33 9.09
N TRP A 194 8.47 -8.42 8.15
CA TRP A 194 7.08 -8.15 7.73
C TRP A 194 6.13 -7.86 8.89
N GLN A 195 6.56 -6.96 9.77
CA GLN A 195 5.76 -6.49 10.91
C GLN A 195 4.66 -5.54 10.47
N ILE A 196 3.70 -5.28 11.38
CA ILE A 196 2.61 -4.34 11.14
C ILE A 196 2.81 -3.08 11.98
N SER A 197 2.70 -1.92 11.32
CA SER A 197 2.43 -0.63 11.94
C SER A 197 1.18 0.00 11.33
N PHE A 198 0.45 0.79 12.10
CA PHE A 198 -0.72 1.50 11.63
C PHE A 198 -0.78 2.94 12.11
N ALA A 199 -1.56 3.77 11.43
CA ALA A 199 -1.90 5.12 11.85
C ALA A 199 -3.35 5.43 11.45
N ARG A 200 -3.99 6.32 12.20
CA ARG A 200 -5.33 6.85 11.88
C ARG A 200 -5.20 8.18 11.14
N GLY A 201 -6.24 8.59 10.46
CA GLY A 201 -6.30 9.91 9.85
C GLY A 201 -5.97 11.00 10.88
N GLY A 202 -4.93 11.80 10.60
CA GLY A 202 -4.46 12.88 11.49
C GLY A 202 -3.42 12.50 12.54
N ASP A 203 -3.12 11.22 12.75
CA ASP A 203 -2.03 10.78 13.64
C ASP A 203 -0.69 11.37 13.19
N LYS A 204 0.19 11.61 14.16
CA LYS A 204 1.55 12.14 13.90
C LYS A 204 2.64 11.09 14.01
N GLN A 205 2.28 9.89 14.45
CA GLN A 205 3.20 8.80 14.70
C GLN A 205 2.57 7.48 14.25
N TRP A 206 3.41 6.56 13.80
CA TRP A 206 3.03 5.18 13.58
C TRP A 206 2.87 4.45 14.90
N THR A 207 1.83 3.65 15.03
CA THR A 207 1.64 2.71 16.14
C THR A 207 2.10 1.34 15.69
N TRP A 208 3.15 0.83 16.32
CA TRP A 208 3.67 -0.50 16.04
C TRP A 208 2.90 -1.56 16.81
N LEU A 209 2.63 -2.71 16.15
CA LEU A 209 2.08 -3.90 16.77
C LEU A 209 3.22 -4.89 17.04
N PRO A 210 3.72 -4.97 18.29
CA PRO A 210 4.88 -5.79 18.63
C PRO A 210 4.50 -7.27 18.77
N TYR A 211 3.84 -7.80 17.76
CA TYR A 211 3.56 -9.23 17.66
C TYR A 211 4.45 -9.83 16.56
N HIS A 212 5.27 -10.81 16.97
CA HIS A 212 6.29 -11.39 16.08
C HIS A 212 5.67 -12.42 15.15
N ALA A 213 5.11 -11.94 14.05
CA ALA A 213 4.58 -12.78 13.01
C ALA A 213 4.94 -12.19 11.65
N CYS A 214 5.29 -13.06 10.70
CA CYS A 214 5.61 -12.65 9.34
C CYS A 214 4.32 -12.48 8.55
N TYR A 215 3.79 -11.26 8.49
CA TYR A 215 2.56 -10.96 7.75
C TYR A 215 2.85 -10.82 6.25
N THR A 216 2.06 -11.47 5.43
CA THR A 216 2.21 -11.46 3.97
C THR A 216 1.16 -10.61 3.26
N ASP A 217 -0.02 -10.47 3.86
CA ASP A 217 -1.14 -9.72 3.29
C ASP A 217 -2.16 -9.30 4.35
N CYS A 218 -3.00 -8.29 4.03
CA CYS A 218 -4.06 -7.82 4.91
C CYS A 218 -5.31 -7.44 4.12
N VAL A 219 -6.47 -7.52 4.80
CA VAL A 219 -7.73 -6.96 4.30
C VAL A 219 -8.55 -6.42 5.46
N PHE A 220 -9.24 -5.31 5.25
CA PHE A 220 -10.24 -4.81 6.19
C PHE A 220 -11.62 -5.38 5.87
N LYS A 221 -12.33 -5.88 6.91
CA LYS A 221 -13.69 -6.34 6.83
C LYS A 221 -14.39 -6.13 8.17
N ASP A 222 -15.61 -5.58 8.14
CA ASP A 222 -16.45 -5.37 9.33
C ASP A 222 -15.69 -4.65 10.48
N GLU A 223 -14.97 -3.56 10.13
CA GLU A 223 -14.14 -2.74 11.04
C GLU A 223 -12.92 -3.46 11.64
N LEU A 224 -12.69 -4.72 11.30
CA LEU A 224 -11.52 -5.49 11.71
C LEU A 224 -10.47 -5.54 10.60
N LEU A 225 -9.20 -5.57 11.00
CA LEU A 225 -8.08 -5.92 10.13
C LEU A 225 -7.87 -7.43 10.20
N TYR A 226 -7.96 -8.13 9.09
CA TYR A 226 -7.53 -9.52 8.96
C TYR A 226 -6.15 -9.54 8.32
N ALA A 227 -5.19 -10.09 9.03
CA ALA A 227 -3.78 -10.16 8.63
C ALA A 227 -3.36 -11.61 8.44
N LEU A 228 -2.89 -11.93 7.25
CA LEU A 228 -2.46 -13.27 6.82
C LEU A 228 -0.97 -13.46 7.11
N LEU A 229 -0.63 -14.54 7.80
CA LEU A 229 0.74 -14.94 8.10
C LEU A 229 1.33 -15.84 6.99
N ALA A 230 2.64 -15.99 7.02
CA ALA A 230 3.37 -16.80 6.05
C ALA A 230 3.06 -18.31 6.12
N ASP A 231 2.58 -18.80 7.26
CA ASP A 231 2.12 -20.18 7.46
C ASP A 231 0.64 -20.38 7.14
N GLY A 232 -0.06 -19.32 6.72
CA GLY A 232 -1.47 -19.35 6.38
C GLY A 232 -2.42 -19.08 7.56
N GLU A 233 -1.92 -18.87 8.78
CA GLU A 233 -2.74 -18.40 9.89
C GLU A 233 -3.30 -17.01 9.60
N ILE A 234 -4.52 -16.71 10.04
CA ILE A 234 -5.15 -15.41 9.91
C ILE A 234 -5.46 -14.84 11.29
N HIS A 235 -4.90 -13.67 11.57
CA HIS A 235 -5.18 -12.89 12.76
C HIS A 235 -6.21 -11.80 12.46
N ALA A 236 -7.18 -11.64 13.35
CA ALA A 236 -8.11 -10.51 13.35
C ALA A 236 -7.72 -9.51 14.44
N TYR A 237 -7.68 -8.21 14.07
CA TYR A 237 -7.36 -7.11 14.96
C TYR A 237 -8.48 -6.08 14.96
N ASN A 238 -8.94 -5.69 16.16
CA ASN A 238 -9.68 -4.45 16.32
C ASN A 238 -8.67 -3.32 16.59
N LEU A 239 -8.35 -2.54 15.57
CA LEU A 239 -7.39 -1.44 15.72
C LEU A 239 -7.96 -0.23 16.50
N ASN A 240 -9.25 -0.22 16.87
CA ASN A 240 -9.87 0.80 17.69
C ASN A 240 -9.80 0.47 19.19
N ASP A 241 -9.43 -0.75 19.54
CA ASP A 241 -9.28 -1.12 20.95
C ASP A 241 -8.10 -0.40 21.60
N PRO A 242 -8.21 0.00 22.88
CA PRO A 242 -7.09 0.59 23.62
C PRO A 242 -5.88 -0.36 23.76
N LEU A 243 -6.14 -1.66 23.76
CA LEU A 243 -5.13 -2.71 23.80
C LEU A 243 -5.33 -3.64 22.61
N VAL A 244 -4.67 -3.31 21.51
CA VAL A 244 -4.74 -4.10 20.27
C VAL A 244 -4.05 -5.45 20.47
N LYS A 245 -4.81 -6.53 20.33
CA LYS A 245 -4.32 -7.90 20.42
C LYS A 245 -4.83 -8.75 19.26
N PRO A 246 -4.03 -9.71 18.75
CA PRO A 246 -4.50 -10.65 17.75
C PRO A 246 -5.53 -11.61 18.32
N GLN A 247 -6.53 -11.91 17.51
CA GLN A 247 -7.43 -13.05 17.69
C GLN A 247 -7.22 -13.98 16.52
N VAL A 248 -6.93 -15.25 16.77
CA VAL A 248 -6.81 -16.25 15.70
C VAL A 248 -8.17 -16.45 15.07
N ALA A 249 -8.33 -15.99 13.82
CA ALA A 249 -9.54 -16.16 13.03
C ALA A 249 -9.52 -17.46 12.23
N MET A 250 -8.33 -17.91 11.83
CA MET A 250 -8.10 -19.19 11.16
C MET A 250 -6.72 -19.72 11.55
N GLU A 251 -6.65 -20.99 11.93
CA GLU A 251 -5.37 -21.66 12.23
C GLU A 251 -4.53 -21.86 10.97
N GLY A 252 -3.21 -21.88 11.16
CA GLY A 252 -2.24 -22.07 10.10
C GLY A 252 -2.35 -23.44 9.41
N LEU A 253 -1.78 -23.52 8.23
CA LEU A 253 -1.82 -24.74 7.42
C LEU A 253 -0.89 -25.82 8.02
N LYS A 254 -1.39 -27.05 8.06
CA LYS A 254 -0.55 -28.20 8.42
C LYS A 254 0.27 -28.64 7.20
N GLY A 255 1.59 -28.55 7.30
CA GLY A 255 2.50 -28.92 6.23
C GLY A 255 3.29 -27.74 5.67
N CYS A 256 3.82 -27.88 4.45
CA CYS A 256 4.54 -26.81 3.79
C CYS A 256 3.53 -25.81 3.18
N PRO A 257 3.49 -24.56 3.66
CA PRO A 257 2.58 -23.56 3.10
C PRO A 257 2.99 -23.21 1.67
N PRO A 258 2.03 -22.82 0.79
CA PRO A 258 2.36 -22.38 -0.55
C PRO A 258 3.20 -21.10 -0.51
N PRO A 259 4.15 -20.93 -1.46
CA PRO A 259 5.15 -19.86 -1.41
C PRO A 259 4.57 -18.45 -1.54
N LYS A 260 3.33 -18.31 -2.07
CA LYS A 260 2.63 -17.01 -2.13
C LYS A 260 1.16 -17.19 -1.80
N MET A 261 0.72 -16.46 -0.77
CA MET A 261 -0.66 -16.41 -0.32
C MET A 261 -1.15 -14.97 -0.28
N TYR A 262 -2.45 -14.80 -0.51
CA TYR A 262 -3.14 -13.52 -0.45
C TYR A 262 -4.46 -13.70 0.30
N ILE A 263 -4.95 -12.60 0.89
CA ILE A 263 -6.27 -12.55 1.50
C ILE A 263 -7.13 -11.51 0.78
N ALA A 264 -8.37 -11.83 0.49
CA ALA A 264 -9.31 -10.93 -0.17
C ALA A 264 -10.72 -11.12 0.37
N GLN A 265 -11.55 -10.09 0.22
CA GLN A 265 -12.98 -10.20 0.48
C GLN A 265 -13.71 -10.48 -0.83
N ALA A 266 -14.51 -11.55 -0.85
CA ALA A 266 -15.40 -11.86 -1.95
C ALA A 266 -16.57 -10.87 -2.03
N PRO A 267 -17.22 -10.70 -3.19
CA PRO A 267 -18.42 -9.85 -3.31
C PRO A 267 -19.59 -10.26 -2.39
N CYS A 268 -19.68 -11.54 -2.00
CA CYS A 268 -20.65 -12.04 -1.01
C CYS A 268 -20.30 -11.66 0.43
N GLY A 269 -19.12 -11.09 0.66
CA GLY A 269 -18.64 -10.70 1.98
C GLY A 269 -17.73 -11.74 2.66
N ASP A 270 -17.54 -12.92 2.09
CA ASP A 270 -16.68 -13.95 2.64
C ASP A 270 -15.19 -13.57 2.51
N LEU A 271 -14.37 -14.04 3.45
CA LEU A 271 -12.92 -13.96 3.34
C LEU A 271 -12.42 -15.13 2.50
N LEU A 272 -11.55 -14.81 1.53
CA LEU A 272 -10.89 -15.78 0.66
C LEU A 272 -9.40 -15.78 0.96
N GLN A 273 -8.83 -16.96 1.17
CA GLN A 273 -7.40 -17.18 1.10
C GLN A 273 -7.06 -17.72 -0.28
N ILE A 274 -6.19 -17.02 -1.01
CA ILE A 274 -5.83 -17.32 -2.40
C ILE A 274 -4.38 -17.80 -2.41
N TRP A 275 -4.15 -18.96 -3.00
CA TRP A 275 -2.83 -19.57 -3.07
C TRP A 275 -2.32 -19.53 -4.51
N LYS A 276 -1.10 -19.02 -4.67
CA LYS A 276 -0.37 -19.13 -5.94
C LYS A 276 0.63 -20.27 -5.82
N VAL A 277 0.29 -21.40 -6.44
CA VAL A 277 1.18 -22.56 -6.54
C VAL A 277 2.05 -22.35 -7.79
N PRO A 278 3.39 -22.46 -7.68
CA PRO A 278 4.25 -22.47 -8.86
C PRO A 278 3.90 -23.68 -9.74
N GLU A 279 3.80 -23.46 -11.05
CA GLU A 279 3.83 -24.56 -12.00
C GLU A 279 5.28 -25.04 -12.09
N TYR A 280 5.58 -26.18 -11.50
CA TYR A 280 6.84 -26.86 -11.74
C TYR A 280 6.79 -27.47 -13.13
N SER A 281 7.68 -27.07 -14.01
CA SER A 281 7.91 -27.81 -15.25
C SER A 281 8.60 -29.14 -14.92
N GLU A 282 8.30 -30.21 -15.65
CA GLU A 282 8.96 -31.52 -15.45
C GLU A 282 10.50 -31.43 -15.60
N GLN A 283 11.02 -30.36 -16.19
CA GLN A 283 12.45 -30.07 -16.30
C GLN A 283 13.09 -29.62 -14.98
N ASP A 284 12.34 -29.02 -14.04
CA ASP A 284 12.86 -28.60 -12.74
C ASP A 284 13.03 -29.77 -11.77
N ALA A 285 12.46 -30.93 -12.09
CA ALA A 285 12.55 -32.14 -11.25
C ALA A 285 13.83 -32.95 -11.50
N GLU A 286 14.53 -32.75 -12.62
CA GLU A 286 15.76 -33.46 -12.94
C GLU A 286 17.00 -32.80 -12.31
N ASP A 287 16.96 -31.50 -12.03
CA ASP A 287 18.10 -30.76 -11.43
C ASP A 287 18.25 -30.93 -9.90
N VAL A 288 17.23 -31.49 -9.21
CA VAL A 288 17.27 -31.71 -7.75
C VAL A 288 17.95 -33.04 -7.36
N SER A 289 18.36 -33.86 -8.31
CA SER A 289 18.95 -35.17 -8.07
C SER A 289 20.50 -35.20 -8.12
N ASP A 290 21.16 -34.04 -8.00
CA ASP A 290 22.62 -34.02 -7.85
C ASP A 290 23.01 -34.31 -6.39
N PRO A 291 23.58 -35.50 -6.08
CA PRO A 291 23.90 -35.93 -4.71
C PRO A 291 25.16 -35.27 -4.13
N ASP A 292 25.80 -34.33 -4.84
CA ASP A 292 27.08 -33.73 -4.47
C ASP A 292 26.97 -32.27 -3.95
N LEU A 293 25.76 -31.75 -3.67
CA LEU A 293 25.61 -30.44 -3.03
C LEU A 293 25.85 -30.55 -1.52
N ASP A 294 27.02 -30.07 -1.11
CA ASP A 294 27.43 -29.91 0.29
C ASP A 294 26.49 -28.87 0.97
N PRO A 295 25.84 -29.18 2.11
CA PRO A 295 24.93 -28.28 2.80
C PRO A 295 25.57 -27.02 3.44
N SER A 296 26.86 -26.77 3.20
CA SER A 296 27.63 -25.70 3.88
C SER A 296 27.73 -24.39 3.11
N ASP A 297 27.15 -24.24 1.89
CA ASP A 297 27.38 -23.06 1.04
C ASP A 297 26.20 -22.02 0.99
N ASP A 298 25.24 -22.11 1.91
CA ASP A 298 24.07 -21.19 1.92
C ASP A 298 24.30 -19.79 2.55
N ASP A 299 25.56 -19.41 2.83
CA ASP A 299 25.87 -18.12 3.48
C ASP A 299 26.38 -17.00 2.54
N GLU A 300 26.28 -17.14 1.20
CA GLU A 300 26.88 -16.16 0.28
C GLU A 300 25.92 -15.61 -0.78
N TYR A 301 24.83 -14.92 -0.36
CA TYR A 301 24.05 -14.07 -1.28
C TYR A 301 23.58 -12.79 -0.60
N PHE A 302 24.49 -11.84 -0.39
CA PHE A 302 24.25 -10.39 -0.39
C PHE A 302 25.60 -9.63 -0.30
N SER A 303 26.44 -9.78 -1.32
CA SER A 303 27.50 -8.80 -1.55
C SER A 303 26.98 -7.75 -2.53
N VAL A 304 26.76 -6.55 -2.02
CA VAL A 304 26.58 -5.33 -2.84
C VAL A 304 27.94 -5.00 -3.44
N SER A 305 28.07 -5.15 -4.76
CA SER A 305 29.22 -4.62 -5.51
C SER A 305 29.22 -3.10 -5.41
N GLU A 306 30.21 -2.54 -4.72
CA GLU A 306 30.66 -1.18 -4.90
C GLU A 306 31.33 -1.14 -6.28
N ASP A 307 30.71 -0.43 -7.24
CA ASP A 307 31.43 0.23 -8.36
C ASP A 307 30.48 1.09 -9.19
N GLY A 308 30.86 2.44 -9.29
CA GLY A 308 30.35 3.37 -10.31
C GLY A 308 29.47 4.50 -9.83
#